data_43a79b8e96c11d81b13d18b45be01c82
#
_entry.id   43a79b8e96c11d81b13d18b45be01c82
#
_cell.length_a   1.000
_cell.length_b   1.000
_cell.length_c   1.000
_cell.angle_alpha   90.00
_cell.angle_beta   90.00
_cell.angle_gamma   90.00
#
_symmetry.space_group_name_H-M   'P 1'
#
loop_
_entity.id
_entity.type
_entity.pdbx_description
1 polymer ?
#
loop_
_entity_poly.entity_id
_entity_poly.type
_entity_poly.pdbx_seq_one_letter_code
_entity_poly.pdbx_strand_id
1 'polypeptide(L)'
;MVAAVNGPAVGLGCSLVALSDLVYMAETAYLADPHVQVGLVAADGGPLTWPLHTSLHLAKEYAFTGARIPAARAVEFGLANHVAADPLAEATACAGQIAALPQQAVESTKRLLNLQLERAVLAALDFATAAEEASFQTGDFRSAIAHLTGRAS
;
A
#
# COMPACT_ATOMS: atom_id res chain seq x y z
N MET A 1 -6.61 -12.30 1.09
CA MET A 1 -5.29 -12.16 1.77
C MET A 1 -5.47 -11.30 3.01
N VAL A 2 -4.96 -11.74 4.18
CA VAL A 2 -4.96 -10.96 5.42
C VAL A 2 -3.50 -10.58 5.71
N ALA A 3 -3.22 -9.29 5.83
CA ALA A 3 -1.88 -8.79 6.14
C ALA A 3 -1.69 -8.60 7.65
N ALA A 4 -0.55 -9.05 8.17
CA ALA A 4 -0.07 -8.77 9.51
C ALA A 4 1.19 -7.90 9.39
N VAL A 5 1.06 -6.61 9.67
CA VAL A 5 2.12 -5.61 9.52
C VAL A 5 2.75 -5.37 10.89
N ASN A 6 3.85 -6.06 11.17
CA ASN A 6 4.53 -6.01 12.47
C ASN A 6 5.73 -5.03 12.52
N GLY A 7 5.92 -4.24 11.46
CA GLY A 7 6.98 -3.23 11.36
C GLY A 7 6.74 -2.29 10.18
N PRO A 8 7.78 -1.60 9.70
CA PRO A 8 7.68 -0.70 8.55
C PRO A 8 7.22 -1.43 7.27
N ALA A 9 6.20 -0.91 6.61
CA ALA A 9 5.81 -1.33 5.26
C ALA A 9 6.01 -0.14 4.31
N VAL A 10 7.08 -0.18 3.51
CA VAL A 10 7.57 0.95 2.72
C VAL A 10 7.69 0.56 1.24
N GLY A 11 7.32 1.45 0.34
CA GLY A 11 7.35 1.23 -1.11
C GLY A 11 6.54 0.00 -1.48
N LEU A 12 7.14 -0.99 -2.15
CA LEU A 12 6.48 -2.25 -2.50
C LEU A 12 5.82 -2.95 -1.28
N GLY A 13 6.43 -2.86 -0.08
CA GLY A 13 5.81 -3.39 1.14
C GLY A 13 4.48 -2.69 1.46
N CYS A 14 4.40 -1.37 1.28
CA CYS A 14 3.17 -0.62 1.42
C CYS A 14 2.13 -1.01 0.35
N SER A 15 2.55 -1.24 -0.87
CA SER A 15 1.68 -1.68 -1.97
C SER A 15 1.08 -3.06 -1.72
N LEU A 16 1.86 -4.01 -1.20
CA LEU A 16 1.35 -5.32 -0.79
C LEU A 16 0.29 -5.23 0.32
N VAL A 17 0.48 -4.31 1.28
CA VAL A 17 -0.52 -4.03 2.31
C VAL A 17 -1.79 -3.44 1.69
N ALA A 18 -1.65 -2.44 0.81
CA ALA A 18 -2.77 -1.77 0.16
C ALA A 18 -3.62 -2.70 -0.73
N LEU A 19 -3.02 -3.76 -1.25
CA LEU A 19 -3.69 -4.78 -2.06
C LEU A 19 -4.24 -5.96 -1.24
N SER A 20 -4.04 -5.95 0.08
CA SER A 20 -4.59 -6.98 0.98
C SER A 20 -6.07 -6.72 1.25
N ASP A 21 -6.82 -7.80 1.53
CA ASP A 21 -8.26 -7.70 1.82
C ASP A 21 -8.53 -7.17 3.23
N LEU A 22 -7.68 -7.54 4.19
CA LEU A 22 -7.74 -7.09 5.59
C LEU A 22 -6.32 -6.82 6.09
N VAL A 23 -6.17 -5.81 6.94
CA VAL A 23 -4.87 -5.34 7.43
C VAL A 23 -4.89 -5.15 8.94
N TYR A 24 -4.02 -5.86 9.65
CA TYR A 24 -3.73 -5.73 11.07
C TYR A 24 -2.33 -5.14 11.23
N MET A 25 -2.17 -4.08 12.00
CA MET A 25 -0.88 -3.41 12.20
C MET A 25 -0.45 -3.43 13.66
N ALA A 26 0.83 -3.67 13.92
CA ALA A 26 1.40 -3.40 15.23
C ALA A 26 1.37 -1.89 15.52
N GLU A 27 1.29 -1.51 16.80
CA GLU A 27 1.27 -0.09 17.23
C GLU A 27 2.49 0.69 16.70
N THR A 28 3.66 0.03 16.64
CA THR A 28 4.92 0.61 16.17
C THR A 28 5.09 0.57 14.66
N ALA A 29 4.19 -0.09 13.92
CA ALA A 29 4.25 -0.19 12.48
C ALA A 29 3.79 1.11 11.80
N TYR A 30 4.25 1.29 10.57
CA TYR A 30 3.81 2.39 9.72
C TYR A 30 3.81 2.00 8.25
N LEU A 31 2.99 2.70 7.45
CA LEU A 31 3.02 2.65 6.00
C LEU A 31 3.77 3.87 5.46
N ALA A 32 4.45 3.73 4.34
CA ALA A 32 5.01 4.87 3.61
C ALA A 32 5.19 4.53 2.14
N ASP A 33 5.01 5.54 1.29
CA ASP A 33 5.27 5.44 -0.14
C ASP A 33 6.20 6.60 -0.57
N PRO A 34 7.53 6.45 -0.38
CA PRO A 34 8.49 7.51 -0.62
C PRO A 34 9.04 7.56 -2.05
N HIS A 35 8.38 6.98 -3.06
CA HIS A 35 8.86 6.94 -4.45
C HIS A 35 9.25 8.32 -4.96
N VAL A 36 8.45 9.35 -4.70
CA VAL A 36 8.75 10.73 -5.14
C VAL A 36 10.05 11.29 -4.54
N GLN A 37 10.44 10.83 -3.34
CA GLN A 37 11.68 11.27 -2.69
C GLN A 37 12.93 10.72 -3.38
N VAL A 38 12.78 9.65 -4.15
CA VAL A 38 13.86 9.08 -4.97
C VAL A 38 13.66 9.34 -6.46
N GLY A 39 12.76 10.27 -6.81
CA GLY A 39 12.53 10.67 -8.20
C GLY A 39 11.78 9.63 -9.03
N LEU A 40 11.01 8.73 -8.38
CA LEU A 40 10.17 7.74 -9.05
C LEU A 40 8.69 8.09 -8.96
N VAL A 41 7.94 7.74 -9.98
CA VAL A 41 6.49 7.63 -9.91
C VAL A 41 6.14 6.31 -9.23
N ALA A 42 5.23 6.35 -8.26
CA ALA A 42 4.76 5.13 -7.59
C ALA A 42 3.68 4.46 -8.44
N ALA A 43 4.06 3.45 -9.22
CA ALA A 43 3.15 2.71 -10.10
C ALA A 43 2.75 1.34 -9.53
N ASP A 44 3.25 0.96 -8.37
CA ASP A 44 3.18 -0.39 -7.82
C ASP A 44 2.03 -0.64 -6.84
N GLY A 45 1.17 0.33 -6.58
CA GLY A 45 -0.05 0.05 -5.82
C GLY A 45 -0.58 1.16 -4.93
N GLY A 46 0.26 1.88 -4.18
CA GLY A 46 -0.21 2.93 -3.27
C GLY A 46 -1.12 3.96 -3.95
N PRO A 47 -0.61 4.80 -4.87
CA PRO A 47 -1.42 5.81 -5.56
C PRO A 47 -2.57 5.24 -6.39
N LEU A 48 -2.47 3.99 -6.85
CA LEU A 48 -3.54 3.32 -7.59
C LEU A 48 -4.72 2.92 -6.69
N THR A 49 -4.45 2.60 -5.42
CA THR A 49 -5.44 2.01 -4.51
C THR A 49 -5.89 2.96 -3.39
N TRP A 50 -5.00 3.82 -2.88
CA TRP A 50 -5.32 4.71 -1.75
C TRP A 50 -6.55 5.58 -1.96
N PRO A 51 -6.83 6.15 -3.17
CA PRO A 51 -8.04 6.92 -3.39
C PRO A 51 -9.34 6.13 -3.23
N LEU A 52 -9.29 4.79 -3.18
CA LEU A 52 -10.43 3.93 -2.90
C LEU A 52 -10.66 3.72 -1.39
N HIS A 53 -9.65 3.94 -0.58
CA HIS A 53 -9.68 3.72 0.87
C HIS A 53 -9.81 5.01 1.66
N THR A 54 -9.22 6.11 1.16
CA THR A 54 -9.19 7.41 1.84
C THR A 54 -9.57 8.56 0.90
N SER A 55 -9.58 9.80 1.41
CA SER A 55 -9.83 10.96 0.53
C SER A 55 -8.67 11.18 -0.45
N LEU A 56 -8.99 11.73 -1.63
CA LEU A 56 -7.98 12.06 -2.63
C LEU A 56 -6.94 13.09 -2.10
N HIS A 57 -7.34 13.97 -1.17
CA HIS A 57 -6.41 14.91 -0.54
C HIS A 57 -5.39 14.21 0.35
N LEU A 58 -5.82 13.27 1.18
CA LEU A 58 -4.91 12.47 2.02
C LEU A 58 -4.01 11.58 1.18
N ALA A 59 -4.56 10.92 0.15
CA ALA A 59 -3.74 10.13 -0.77
C ALA A 59 -2.64 10.97 -1.43
N LYS A 60 -2.96 12.18 -1.91
CA LYS A 60 -2.00 13.12 -2.49
C LYS A 60 -0.97 13.63 -1.49
N GLU A 61 -1.41 13.99 -0.27
CA GLU A 61 -0.50 14.46 0.78
C GLU A 61 0.60 13.44 1.05
N TYR A 62 0.24 12.19 1.31
CA TYR A 62 1.21 11.15 1.62
C TYR A 62 2.02 10.69 0.40
N ALA A 63 1.41 10.61 -0.78
CA ALA A 63 2.13 10.27 -2.01
C ALA A 63 3.14 11.35 -2.41
N PHE A 64 2.83 12.65 -2.20
CA PHE A 64 3.75 13.74 -2.57
C PHE A 64 4.83 14.00 -1.53
N THR A 65 4.55 13.72 -0.27
CA THR A 65 5.52 13.95 0.82
C THR A 65 6.36 12.72 1.11
N GLY A 66 5.88 11.52 0.79
CA GLY A 66 6.49 10.26 1.23
C GLY A 66 6.49 10.09 2.75
N ALA A 67 5.62 10.83 3.44
CA ALA A 67 5.57 10.81 4.89
C ALA A 67 5.08 9.45 5.43
N ARG A 68 5.49 9.13 6.66
CA ARG A 68 5.04 7.92 7.36
C ARG A 68 3.60 8.08 7.83
N ILE A 69 2.80 7.04 7.64
CA ILE A 69 1.44 6.90 8.15
C ILE A 69 1.49 5.92 9.33
N PRO A 70 1.51 6.38 10.59
CA PRO A 70 1.51 5.51 11.77
C PRO A 70 0.26 4.61 11.80
N ALA A 71 0.33 3.46 12.45
CA ALA A 71 -0.73 2.46 12.49
C ALA A 71 -2.10 3.03 12.87
N ALA A 72 -2.18 3.86 13.92
CA ALA A 72 -3.42 4.50 14.34
C ALA A 72 -4.03 5.40 13.24
N ARG A 73 -3.18 6.16 12.52
CA ARG A 73 -3.61 6.99 11.40
C ARG A 73 -4.03 6.16 10.19
N ALA A 74 -3.34 5.04 9.93
CA ALA A 74 -3.72 4.13 8.86
C ALA A 74 -5.14 3.56 9.07
N VAL A 75 -5.50 3.22 10.31
CA VAL A 75 -6.87 2.81 10.65
C VAL A 75 -7.86 3.96 10.50
N GLU A 76 -7.55 5.15 11.01
CA GLU A 76 -8.40 6.33 10.87
C GLU A 76 -8.69 6.67 9.40
N PHE A 77 -7.70 6.49 8.53
CA PHE A 77 -7.83 6.78 7.09
C PHE A 77 -8.47 5.65 6.27
N GLY A 78 -8.70 4.48 6.87
CA GLY A 78 -9.24 3.32 6.17
C GLY A 78 -8.19 2.52 5.38
N LEU A 79 -6.90 2.78 5.60
CA LEU A 79 -5.79 2.02 4.99
C LEU A 79 -5.43 0.75 5.76
N ALA A 80 -5.93 0.61 6.98
CA ALA A 80 -5.83 -0.58 7.81
C ALA A 80 -7.14 -0.80 8.57
N ASN A 81 -7.39 -2.05 8.99
CA ASN A 81 -8.59 -2.41 9.74
C ASN A 81 -8.38 -2.26 11.25
N HIS A 82 -7.21 -2.68 11.76
CA HIS A 82 -6.97 -2.74 13.20
C HIS A 82 -5.53 -2.42 13.56
N VAL A 83 -5.36 -1.78 14.72
CA VAL A 83 -4.09 -1.80 15.46
C VAL A 83 -4.16 -2.94 16.46
N ALA A 84 -3.15 -3.81 16.51
CA ALA A 84 -3.12 -5.04 17.30
C ALA A 84 -1.80 -5.16 18.07
N ALA A 85 -1.86 -5.68 19.28
CA ALA A 85 -0.65 -5.97 20.06
C ALA A 85 0.16 -7.13 19.43
N ASP A 86 -0.53 -8.12 18.88
CA ASP A 86 0.06 -9.20 18.06
C ASP A 86 -0.72 -9.30 16.73
N PRO A 87 -0.31 -8.53 15.71
CA PRO A 87 -1.03 -8.51 14.44
C PRO A 87 -1.02 -9.86 13.72
N LEU A 88 0.02 -10.70 13.93
CA LEU A 88 0.06 -12.04 13.32
C LEU A 88 -0.97 -12.98 13.94
N ALA A 89 -1.08 -13.00 15.26
CA ALA A 89 -2.07 -13.84 15.95
C ALA A 89 -3.50 -13.43 15.58
N GLU A 90 -3.80 -12.13 15.60
CA GLU A 90 -5.14 -11.63 15.27
C GLU A 90 -5.49 -11.82 13.78
N ALA A 91 -4.56 -11.55 12.86
CA ALA A 91 -4.75 -11.80 11.44
C ALA A 91 -4.98 -13.29 11.14
N THR A 92 -4.22 -14.18 11.82
CA THR A 92 -4.36 -15.63 11.68
C THR A 92 -5.73 -16.11 12.20
N ALA A 93 -6.15 -15.61 13.35
CA ALA A 93 -7.48 -15.93 13.92
C ALA A 93 -8.60 -15.47 12.97
N CYS A 94 -8.52 -14.25 12.44
CA CYS A 94 -9.49 -13.74 11.47
C CYS A 94 -9.51 -14.58 10.19
N ALA A 95 -8.34 -14.92 9.64
CA ALA A 95 -8.23 -15.77 8.45
C ALA A 95 -8.86 -17.14 8.69
N GLY A 96 -8.64 -17.74 9.88
CA GLY A 96 -9.27 -19.00 10.29
C GLY A 96 -10.79 -18.91 10.35
N GLN A 97 -11.34 -17.84 10.91
CA GLN A 97 -12.78 -17.60 10.94
C GLN A 97 -13.36 -17.50 9.52
N ILE A 98 -12.71 -16.75 8.62
CA ILE A 98 -13.15 -16.61 7.22
C ILE A 98 -13.06 -17.96 6.49
N ALA A 99 -12.02 -18.74 6.73
CA ALA A 99 -11.83 -20.06 6.13
C ALA A 99 -12.89 -21.08 6.57
N ALA A 100 -13.53 -20.88 7.71
CA ALA A 100 -14.63 -21.74 8.20
C ALA A 100 -16.01 -21.37 7.59
N LEU A 101 -16.12 -20.24 6.88
CA LEU A 101 -17.36 -19.81 6.23
C LEU A 101 -17.61 -20.58 4.93
N PRO A 102 -18.84 -20.53 4.38
CA PRO A 102 -19.14 -21.06 3.04
C PRO A 102 -18.28 -20.40 1.95
N GLN A 103 -17.28 -21.09 1.43
CA GLN A 103 -16.23 -20.52 0.58
C GLN A 103 -16.76 -19.91 -0.71
N GLN A 104 -17.75 -20.54 -1.35
CA GLN A 104 -18.38 -19.97 -2.56
C GLN A 104 -18.92 -18.55 -2.31
N ALA A 105 -19.54 -18.33 -1.14
CA ALA A 105 -20.07 -17.00 -0.79
C ALA A 105 -18.92 -16.00 -0.51
N VAL A 106 -17.88 -16.42 0.22
CA VAL A 106 -16.70 -15.57 0.49
C VAL A 106 -16.00 -15.16 -0.79
N GLU A 107 -15.69 -16.12 -1.65
CA GLU A 107 -14.98 -15.87 -2.92
C GLU A 107 -15.79 -14.96 -3.86
N SER A 108 -17.09 -15.22 -4.00
CA SER A 108 -17.95 -14.41 -4.85
C SER A 108 -18.13 -12.99 -4.31
N THR A 109 -18.24 -12.83 -2.98
CA THR A 109 -18.28 -11.52 -2.33
C THR A 109 -16.98 -10.76 -2.54
N LYS A 110 -15.82 -11.41 -2.33
CA LYS A 110 -14.52 -10.80 -2.63
C LYS A 110 -14.42 -10.36 -4.10
N ARG A 111 -14.79 -11.22 -5.03
CA ARG A 111 -14.80 -10.88 -6.47
C ARG A 111 -15.66 -9.65 -6.75
N LEU A 112 -16.86 -9.59 -6.17
CA LEU A 112 -17.78 -8.46 -6.34
C LEU A 112 -17.15 -7.15 -5.85
N LEU A 113 -16.54 -7.17 -4.65
CA LEU A 113 -15.87 -6.00 -4.08
C LEU A 113 -14.64 -5.59 -4.91
N ASN A 114 -13.86 -6.55 -5.37
CA ASN A 114 -12.64 -6.29 -6.15
C ASN A 114 -12.91 -5.74 -7.56
N LEU A 115 -14.13 -5.81 -8.09
CA LEU A 115 -14.48 -5.13 -9.35
C LEU A 115 -14.25 -3.61 -9.30
N GLN A 116 -14.39 -2.99 -8.13
CA GLN A 116 -14.10 -1.56 -7.97
C GLN A 116 -12.59 -1.29 -8.04
N LEU A 117 -11.81 -2.11 -7.35
CA LEU A 117 -10.36 -2.06 -7.38
C LEU A 117 -9.81 -2.29 -8.79
N GLU A 118 -10.29 -3.34 -9.47
CA GLU A 118 -9.88 -3.69 -10.83
C GLU A 118 -10.13 -2.54 -11.80
N ARG A 119 -11.32 -1.93 -11.77
CA ARG A 119 -11.67 -0.79 -12.64
C ARG A 119 -10.75 0.41 -12.40
N ALA A 120 -10.48 0.74 -11.14
CA ALA A 120 -9.63 1.86 -10.80
C ALA A 120 -8.18 1.63 -11.24
N VAL A 121 -7.65 0.43 -10.99
CA VAL A 121 -6.28 0.05 -11.38
C VAL A 121 -6.14 0.05 -12.90
N LEU A 122 -7.04 -0.63 -13.64
CA LEU A 122 -6.97 -0.71 -15.09
C LEU A 122 -7.07 0.65 -15.77
N ALA A 123 -7.83 1.58 -15.20
CA ALA A 123 -7.95 2.94 -15.75
C ALA A 123 -6.65 3.77 -15.67
N ALA A 124 -5.73 3.43 -14.77
CA ALA A 124 -4.52 4.21 -14.51
C ALA A 124 -3.21 3.45 -14.79
N LEU A 125 -3.26 2.13 -14.92
CA LEU A 125 -2.07 1.26 -14.92
C LEU A 125 -1.12 1.57 -16.06
N ASP A 126 -1.63 1.74 -17.29
CA ASP A 126 -0.79 2.02 -18.46
C ASP A 126 -0.04 3.35 -18.31
N PHE A 127 -0.72 4.38 -17.80
CA PHE A 127 -0.09 5.66 -17.50
C PHE A 127 0.94 5.52 -16.37
N ALA A 128 0.58 4.85 -15.28
CA ALA A 128 1.44 4.67 -14.13
C ALA A 128 2.74 3.95 -14.50
N THR A 129 2.64 2.83 -15.22
CA THR A 129 3.78 2.03 -15.66
C THR A 129 4.70 2.81 -16.61
N ALA A 130 4.13 3.50 -17.61
CA ALA A 130 4.90 4.30 -18.54
C ALA A 130 5.59 5.49 -17.84
N ALA A 131 4.92 6.13 -16.88
CA ALA A 131 5.48 7.24 -16.11
C ALA A 131 6.59 6.79 -15.17
N GLU A 132 6.46 5.63 -14.53
CA GLU A 132 7.51 5.04 -13.70
C GLU A 132 8.73 4.67 -14.55
N GLU A 133 8.54 4.00 -15.69
CA GLU A 133 9.62 3.67 -16.63
C GLU A 133 10.38 4.92 -17.08
N ALA A 134 9.67 6.00 -17.41
CA ALA A 134 10.29 7.28 -17.73
C ALA A 134 11.07 7.87 -16.56
N SER A 135 10.62 7.67 -15.33
CA SER A 135 11.29 8.16 -14.12
C SER A 135 12.69 7.57 -13.95
N PHE A 136 12.90 6.30 -14.28
CA PHE A 136 14.23 5.65 -14.22
C PHE A 136 15.27 6.31 -15.13
N GLN A 137 14.85 7.05 -16.15
CA GLN A 137 15.74 7.74 -17.10
C GLN A 137 16.08 9.17 -16.65
N THR A 138 15.50 9.68 -15.58
CA THR A 138 15.71 11.05 -15.10
C THR A 138 17.06 11.24 -14.39
N GLY A 139 17.55 12.47 -14.39
CA GLY A 139 18.72 12.87 -13.61
C GLY A 139 18.44 12.80 -12.11
N ASP A 140 17.22 13.12 -11.69
CA ASP A 140 16.79 13.12 -10.29
C ASP A 140 16.87 11.72 -9.68
N PHE A 141 16.34 10.71 -10.39
CA PHE A 141 16.45 9.31 -9.94
C PHE A 141 17.91 8.87 -9.80
N ARG A 142 18.75 9.12 -10.84
CA ARG A 142 20.17 8.76 -10.79
C ARG A 142 20.90 9.41 -9.63
N SER A 143 20.62 10.68 -9.37
CA SER A 143 21.23 11.43 -8.25
C SER A 143 20.77 10.88 -6.90
N ALA A 144 19.49 10.58 -6.74
CA ALA A 144 18.95 10.01 -5.51
C ALA A 144 19.56 8.63 -5.21
N ILE A 145 19.66 7.75 -6.22
CA ILE A 145 20.29 6.43 -6.06
C ILE A 145 21.79 6.55 -5.74
N ALA A 146 22.53 7.45 -6.38
CA ALA A 146 23.94 7.68 -6.07
C ALA A 146 24.13 8.10 -4.61
N HIS A 147 23.25 8.97 -4.12
CA HIS A 147 23.27 9.41 -2.71
C HIS A 147 22.97 8.25 -1.74
N LEU A 148 21.92 7.47 -2.00
CA LEU A 148 21.52 6.34 -1.16
C LEU A 148 22.58 5.22 -1.11
N THR A 149 23.32 5.02 -2.21
CA THR A 149 24.34 3.96 -2.30
C THR A 149 25.73 4.41 -1.89
N GLY A 150 25.89 5.65 -1.43
CA GLY A 150 27.20 6.23 -1.07
C GLY A 150 28.15 6.40 -2.28
N ARG A 151 27.62 6.40 -3.51
CA ARG A 151 28.36 6.59 -4.77
C ARG A 151 28.31 8.04 -5.28
N ALA A 152 27.74 8.95 -4.50
CA ALA A 152 27.82 10.38 -4.80
C ALA A 152 29.27 10.83 -4.61
N SER A 153 29.94 11.17 -5.71
CA SER A 153 31.27 11.78 -5.75
C SER A 153 31.20 13.25 -5.37
#